data_90e249ee05e21cf2e0c091128f527d90
#
_entry.id   90e249ee05e21cf2e0c091128f527d90
#
_cell.length_a   1.000
_cell.length_b   1.000
_cell.length_c   1.000
_cell.angle_alpha   90.00
_cell.angle_beta   90.00
_cell.angle_gamma   90.00
#
_symmetry.space_group_name_H-M   'P 1'
#
loop_
_entity.id
_entity.type
_entity.pdbx_description
1 polymer ?
#
loop_
_entity_poly.entity_id
_entity_poly.type
_entity_poly.pdbx_seq_one_letter_code
_entity_poly.pdbx_strand_id
1 'polypeptide(L)'
;MNYSKIGWTQKTAITQSDLTHMDEGIYELAAESSETKLRVEQLRFSNIQAGVYFFGSDTTAEEENRNGVLQKKITFPTKFTQTPYVFAVANTGKPDVINVSIANVDASSFVLFLKYDPSAKPGNTISGNIIKVSVNWLALGN
;
A
#
# COMPACT_ATOMS: atom_id res chain seq x y z
N MET A 1 8.10 -30.98 7.82
CA MET A 1 9.20 -31.79 7.21
C MET A 1 10.03 -32.43 8.30
N ASN A 2 10.01 -33.74 8.43
CA ASN A 2 10.87 -34.46 9.38
C ASN A 2 12.16 -34.84 8.67
N TYR A 3 13.18 -34.02 8.80
CA TYR A 3 14.50 -34.33 8.29
C TYR A 3 15.22 -35.25 9.27
N SER A 4 15.31 -36.54 8.95
CA SER A 4 16.15 -37.48 9.69
C SER A 4 17.60 -37.30 9.24
N LYS A 5 18.44 -36.77 10.13
CA LYS A 5 19.88 -36.64 9.86
C LYS A 5 20.50 -38.01 9.74
N ILE A 6 20.96 -38.41 8.56
CA ILE A 6 21.74 -39.64 8.36
C ILE A 6 23.09 -39.46 9.05
N GLY A 7 23.38 -40.30 10.04
CA GLY A 7 24.67 -40.30 10.75
C GLY A 7 25.76 -40.92 9.89
N TRP A 8 26.47 -40.11 9.12
CA TRP A 8 27.59 -40.54 8.32
C TRP A 8 28.80 -40.86 9.20
N THR A 9 29.32 -42.07 9.10
CA THR A 9 30.63 -42.45 9.65
C THR A 9 31.60 -42.75 8.53
N GLN A 10 32.89 -42.58 8.78
CA GLN A 10 33.96 -42.75 7.76
C GLN A 10 33.99 -44.11 7.00
N LYS A 11 33.19 -45.07 7.43
CA LYS A 11 33.09 -46.40 6.84
C LYS A 11 31.69 -46.81 6.41
N THR A 12 30.72 -45.89 6.43
CA THR A 12 29.34 -46.19 6.04
C THR A 12 29.25 -46.10 4.51
N ALA A 13 28.98 -47.20 3.83
CA ALA A 13 28.66 -47.14 2.40
C ALA A 13 27.30 -46.45 2.20
N ILE A 14 27.26 -45.60 1.20
CA ILE A 14 26.00 -44.96 0.77
C ILE A 14 25.14 -46.05 0.15
N THR A 15 23.97 -46.28 0.68
CA THR A 15 23.02 -47.25 0.15
C THR A 15 22.11 -46.60 -0.90
N GLN A 16 21.46 -47.44 -1.72
CA GLN A 16 20.47 -46.99 -2.69
C GLN A 16 19.29 -46.25 -1.97
N SER A 17 18.94 -46.69 -0.78
CA SER A 17 17.93 -46.05 0.04
C SER A 17 18.32 -44.61 0.46
N ASP A 18 19.60 -44.41 0.81
CA ASP A 18 20.12 -43.10 1.18
C ASP A 18 20.08 -42.12 -0.02
N LEU A 19 20.41 -42.59 -1.21
CA LEU A 19 20.32 -41.82 -2.45
C LEU A 19 18.88 -41.46 -2.79
N THR A 20 17.93 -42.37 -2.62
CA THR A 20 16.51 -42.13 -2.85
C THR A 20 16.00 -41.05 -1.90
N HIS A 21 16.34 -41.10 -0.62
CA HIS A 21 15.95 -40.06 0.35
C HIS A 21 16.55 -38.68 0.03
N MET A 22 17.77 -38.65 -0.48
CA MET A 22 18.37 -37.38 -0.92
C MET A 22 17.65 -36.81 -2.13
N ASP A 23 17.30 -37.61 -3.10
CA ASP A 23 16.54 -37.18 -4.29
C ASP A 23 15.16 -36.69 -3.90
N GLU A 24 14.42 -37.40 -3.06
CA GLU A 24 13.09 -36.97 -2.54
C GLU A 24 13.18 -35.60 -1.83
N GLY A 25 14.20 -35.44 -0.97
CA GLY A 25 14.43 -34.15 -0.28
C GLY A 25 14.74 -33.00 -1.24
N ILE A 26 15.47 -33.25 -2.32
CA ILE A 26 15.76 -32.23 -3.35
C ILE A 26 14.49 -31.86 -4.11
N TYR A 27 13.67 -32.83 -4.49
CA TYR A 27 12.39 -32.57 -5.16
C TYR A 27 11.42 -31.74 -4.28
N GLU A 28 11.30 -32.08 -3.00
CA GLU A 28 10.47 -31.32 -2.05
C GLU A 28 10.94 -29.87 -1.90
N LEU A 29 12.25 -29.63 -1.73
CA LEU A 29 12.82 -28.29 -1.64
C LEU A 29 12.61 -27.48 -2.93
N ALA A 30 12.71 -28.12 -4.09
CA ALA A 30 12.46 -27.47 -5.37
C ALA A 30 10.98 -27.07 -5.52
N ALA A 31 10.06 -27.93 -5.08
CA ALA A 31 8.63 -27.64 -5.10
C ALA A 31 8.27 -26.49 -4.16
N GLU A 32 8.77 -26.49 -2.92
CA GLU A 32 8.56 -25.37 -1.97
C GLU A 32 9.13 -24.04 -2.48
N SER A 33 10.32 -24.09 -3.10
CA SER A 33 10.92 -22.88 -3.70
C SER A 33 10.08 -22.32 -4.84
N SER A 34 9.50 -23.20 -5.66
CA SER A 34 8.63 -22.80 -6.77
C SER A 34 7.32 -22.20 -6.27
N GLU A 35 6.72 -22.78 -5.24
CA GLU A 35 5.50 -22.26 -4.61
C GLU A 35 5.75 -20.89 -3.96
N THR A 36 6.88 -20.72 -3.28
CA THR A 36 7.27 -19.44 -2.68
C THR A 36 7.48 -18.37 -3.74
N LYS A 37 8.11 -18.70 -4.86
CA LYS A 37 8.26 -17.77 -5.99
C LYS A 37 6.91 -17.34 -6.56
N LEU A 38 5.98 -18.27 -6.76
CA LEU A 38 4.63 -17.97 -7.23
C LEU A 38 3.88 -17.06 -6.26
N ARG A 39 3.99 -17.29 -4.95
CA ARG A 39 3.38 -16.42 -3.93
C ARG A 39 3.97 -15.01 -3.92
N VAL A 40 5.28 -14.88 -4.07
CA VAL A 40 5.94 -13.58 -4.16
C VAL A 40 5.52 -12.83 -5.42
N GLU A 41 5.38 -13.52 -6.55
CA GLU A 41 4.90 -12.91 -7.80
C GLU A 41 3.43 -12.47 -7.71
N GLN A 42 2.58 -13.23 -7.01
CA GLN A 42 1.17 -12.85 -6.76
C GLN A 42 1.04 -11.61 -5.86
N LEU A 43 2.02 -11.34 -5.01
CA LEU A 43 2.05 -10.13 -4.16
C LEU A 43 2.67 -8.92 -4.87
N ARG A 44 3.17 -9.06 -6.09
CA ARG A 44 3.72 -7.95 -6.86
C ARG A 44 2.59 -7.07 -7.40
N PHE A 45 2.53 -5.86 -6.89
CA PHE A 45 1.82 -4.80 -7.57
C PHE A 45 2.63 -4.41 -8.81
N SER A 46 2.04 -4.54 -9.98
CA SER A 46 2.69 -4.17 -11.24
C SER A 46 2.64 -2.67 -11.50
N ASN A 47 1.73 -1.97 -10.82
CA ASN A 47 1.53 -0.53 -10.96
C ASN A 47 1.50 0.14 -9.58
N ILE A 48 2.50 0.99 -9.34
CA ILE A 48 2.63 1.79 -8.12
C ILE A 48 2.65 3.25 -8.55
N GLN A 49 1.71 4.03 -8.05
CA GLN A 49 1.62 5.45 -8.33
C GLN A 49 1.55 6.25 -7.04
N ALA A 50 2.18 7.40 -7.03
CA ALA A 50 2.19 8.30 -5.88
C ALA A 50 2.06 9.75 -6.34
N GLY A 51 1.57 10.59 -5.46
CA GLY A 51 1.47 12.02 -5.74
C GLY A 51 1.20 12.84 -4.50
N VAL A 52 1.15 14.13 -4.72
CA VAL A 52 0.83 15.11 -3.69
C VAL A 52 -0.27 16.02 -4.21
N TYR A 53 -1.26 16.29 -3.38
CA TYR A 53 -2.25 17.33 -3.63
C TYR A 53 -2.21 18.38 -2.54
N PHE A 54 -2.27 19.67 -2.94
CA PHE A 54 -2.24 20.81 -2.02
C PHE A 54 -3.63 21.40 -1.90
N PHE A 55 -4.34 21.09 -0.82
CA PHE A 55 -5.59 21.75 -0.50
C PHE A 55 -5.34 23.22 -0.14
N GLY A 56 -6.23 24.10 -0.62
CA GLY A 56 -6.17 25.52 -0.36
C GLY A 56 -5.14 26.29 -1.19
N SER A 57 -4.49 25.68 -2.15
CA SER A 57 -3.63 26.38 -3.11
C SER A 57 -4.39 26.89 -4.34
N ASP A 58 -5.51 26.25 -4.63
CA ASP A 58 -6.35 26.56 -5.77
C ASP A 58 -7.71 27.07 -5.28
N THR A 59 -8.04 28.33 -5.63
CA THR A 59 -9.33 28.95 -5.30
C THR A 59 -10.39 28.64 -6.36
N THR A 60 -10.09 27.78 -7.30
CA THR A 60 -10.99 27.38 -8.37
C THR A 60 -12.02 26.37 -7.88
N ALA A 61 -13.13 26.27 -8.61
CA ALA A 61 -14.31 25.45 -8.30
C ALA A 61 -14.07 23.92 -8.19
N GLU A 62 -12.83 23.48 -8.22
CA GLU A 62 -12.47 22.06 -8.13
C GLU A 62 -12.42 21.51 -6.69
N GLU A 63 -12.31 22.39 -5.69
CA GLU A 63 -12.44 22.03 -4.27
C GLU A 63 -13.85 22.32 -3.78
N GLU A 64 -14.70 21.31 -3.72
CA GLU A 64 -16.01 21.48 -3.09
C GLU A 64 -15.90 21.56 -1.58
N ASN A 65 -16.37 22.66 -1.00
CA ASN A 65 -16.52 22.77 0.44
C ASN A 65 -17.98 22.50 0.84
N ARG A 66 -18.24 21.34 1.43
CA ARG A 66 -19.52 20.97 1.99
C ARG A 66 -19.39 20.75 3.50
N ASN A 67 -20.00 21.62 4.30
CA ASN A 67 -20.02 21.48 5.76
C ASN A 67 -18.62 21.39 6.42
N GLY A 68 -17.64 22.16 5.96
CA GLY A 68 -16.28 22.14 6.50
C GLY A 68 -15.44 20.95 6.05
N VAL A 69 -15.90 20.23 5.04
CA VAL A 69 -15.14 19.17 4.39
C VAL A 69 -14.73 19.63 3.01
N LEU A 70 -13.44 19.71 2.76
CA LEU A 70 -12.89 19.90 1.42
C LEU A 70 -12.82 18.56 0.72
N GLN A 71 -13.17 18.50 -0.55
CA GLN A 71 -13.04 17.29 -1.36
C GLN A 71 -12.37 17.59 -2.69
N LYS A 72 -11.58 16.64 -3.16
CA LYS A 72 -10.93 16.71 -4.47
C LYS A 72 -10.90 15.34 -5.12
N LYS A 73 -11.36 15.26 -6.37
CA LYS A 73 -11.16 14.10 -7.21
C LYS A 73 -9.73 14.09 -7.76
N ILE A 74 -9.02 13.00 -7.50
CA ILE A 74 -7.67 12.75 -8.02
C ILE A 74 -7.77 11.69 -9.11
N THR A 75 -7.28 12.02 -10.29
CA THR A 75 -7.16 11.08 -11.41
C THR A 75 -5.77 10.47 -11.39
N PHE A 76 -5.68 9.16 -11.54
CA PHE A 76 -4.40 8.47 -11.63
C PHE A 76 -3.68 8.83 -12.93
N PRO A 77 -2.36 9.06 -12.90
CA PRO A 77 -1.56 9.27 -14.11
C PRO A 77 -1.71 8.14 -15.14
N THR A 78 -1.80 6.92 -14.65
CA THR A 78 -2.04 5.73 -15.47
C THR A 78 -3.20 4.94 -14.88
N LYS A 79 -4.14 4.55 -15.73
CA LYS A 79 -5.28 3.75 -15.29
C LYS A 79 -4.81 2.36 -14.83
N PHE A 80 -5.34 1.91 -13.69
CA PHE A 80 -5.16 0.54 -13.21
C PHE A 80 -6.08 -0.42 -13.98
N THR A 81 -5.73 -1.70 -14.01
CA THR A 81 -6.58 -2.75 -14.60
C THR A 81 -7.72 -3.14 -13.66
N GLN A 82 -7.51 -2.97 -12.36
CA GLN A 82 -8.49 -3.21 -11.29
C GLN A 82 -8.46 -2.05 -10.31
N THR A 83 -9.44 -1.99 -9.41
CA THR A 83 -9.46 -1.00 -8.33
C THR A 83 -8.23 -1.14 -7.44
N PRO A 84 -7.36 -0.12 -7.33
CA PRO A 84 -6.16 -0.18 -6.52
C PRO A 84 -6.44 0.00 -5.03
N TYR A 85 -5.46 -0.35 -4.20
CA TYR A 85 -5.40 0.09 -2.81
C TYR A 85 -4.83 1.50 -2.77
N VAL A 86 -5.51 2.42 -2.10
CA VAL A 86 -5.08 3.81 -1.99
C VAL A 86 -4.87 4.19 -0.54
N PHE A 87 -3.76 4.83 -0.27
CA PHE A 87 -3.38 5.37 1.03
C PHE A 87 -3.16 6.87 0.89
N ALA A 88 -3.53 7.64 1.91
CA ALA A 88 -3.27 9.06 1.93
C ALA A 88 -2.96 9.54 3.35
N VAL A 89 -2.08 10.53 3.43
CA VAL A 89 -1.67 11.16 4.69
C VAL A 89 -1.52 12.67 4.50
N ALA A 90 -2.09 13.44 5.43
CA ALA A 90 -1.92 14.88 5.44
C ALA A 90 -0.56 15.25 6.07
N ASN A 91 0.09 16.23 5.48
CA ASN A 91 1.26 16.89 6.04
C ASN A 91 0.94 18.38 6.22
N THR A 92 0.79 18.80 7.46
CA THR A 92 0.40 20.18 7.82
C THR A 92 1.57 21.06 8.24
N GLY A 93 2.74 20.44 8.49
CA GLY A 93 3.88 21.12 9.09
C GLY A 93 3.65 21.65 10.51
N LYS A 94 2.48 21.38 11.09
CA LYS A 94 2.07 21.78 12.45
C LYS A 94 1.35 20.60 13.12
N PRO A 95 1.31 20.53 14.46
CA PRO A 95 0.61 19.49 15.19
C PRO A 95 -0.93 19.72 15.18
N ASP A 96 -1.50 19.93 14.00
CA ASP A 96 -2.95 20.10 13.83
C ASP A 96 -3.59 18.73 13.56
N VAL A 97 -4.75 18.48 14.14
CA VAL A 97 -5.51 17.27 13.88
C VAL A 97 -6.31 17.47 12.59
N ILE A 98 -5.87 16.85 11.53
CA ILE A 98 -6.53 16.85 10.23
C ILE A 98 -6.88 15.41 9.87
N ASN A 99 -8.16 15.18 9.61
CA ASN A 99 -8.63 13.89 9.14
C ASN A 99 -8.63 13.87 7.61
N VAL A 100 -7.91 12.92 7.05
CA VAL A 100 -7.96 12.58 5.62
C VAL A 100 -8.72 11.29 5.46
N SER A 101 -9.64 11.25 4.54
CA SER A 101 -10.33 10.04 4.14
C SER A 101 -10.37 9.90 2.62
N ILE A 102 -10.54 8.67 2.16
CA ILE A 102 -10.56 8.30 0.75
C ILE A 102 -11.89 7.62 0.48
N ALA A 103 -12.53 7.97 -0.63
CA ALA A 103 -13.74 7.33 -1.09
C ALA A 103 -13.77 7.23 -2.62
N ASN A 104 -14.76 6.51 -3.13
CA ASN A 104 -15.02 6.38 -4.56
C ASN A 104 -13.77 5.97 -5.36
N VAL A 105 -13.02 5.01 -4.84
CA VAL A 105 -11.84 4.47 -5.53
C VAL A 105 -12.31 3.60 -6.69
N ASP A 106 -11.86 3.95 -7.89
CA ASP A 106 -12.00 3.13 -9.09
C ASP A 106 -10.65 2.96 -9.80
N ALA A 107 -10.62 2.30 -10.94
CA ALA A 107 -9.38 2.06 -11.68
C ALA A 107 -8.74 3.34 -12.25
N SER A 108 -9.46 4.45 -12.28
CA SER A 108 -9.03 5.70 -12.93
C SER A 108 -8.81 6.83 -11.95
N SER A 109 -9.48 6.78 -10.79
CA SER A 109 -9.54 7.93 -9.87
C SER A 109 -9.96 7.53 -8.46
N PHE A 110 -9.83 8.49 -7.55
CA PHE A 110 -10.38 8.43 -6.21
C PHE A 110 -10.72 9.83 -5.72
N VAL A 111 -11.47 9.94 -4.64
CA VAL A 111 -11.79 11.22 -4.01
C VAL A 111 -11.10 11.32 -2.67
N LEU A 112 -10.33 12.39 -2.50
CA LEU A 112 -9.77 12.80 -1.21
C LEU A 112 -10.76 13.69 -0.49
N PHE A 113 -10.97 13.43 0.78
CA PHE A 113 -11.69 14.30 1.71
C PHE A 113 -10.73 14.78 2.79
N LEU A 114 -10.75 16.07 3.04
CA LEU A 114 -10.00 16.71 4.12
C LEU A 114 -10.98 17.33 5.09
N LYS A 115 -10.99 16.86 6.34
CA LYS A 115 -11.79 17.44 7.41
C LYS A 115 -10.87 17.93 8.52
N TYR A 116 -11.02 19.18 8.87
CA TYR A 116 -10.40 19.77 10.06
C TYR A 116 -11.33 19.57 11.25
N ASP A 117 -10.79 19.11 12.38
CA ASP A 117 -11.54 19.04 13.63
C ASP A 117 -11.28 20.31 14.46
N PRO A 118 -12.24 21.25 14.51
CA PRO A 118 -12.09 22.48 15.28
C PRO A 118 -12.05 22.22 16.79
N SER A 119 -12.48 21.04 17.26
CA SER A 119 -12.44 20.68 18.68
C SER A 119 -11.02 20.46 19.20
N ALA A 120 -10.07 20.17 18.33
CA ALA A 120 -8.67 19.94 18.70
C ALA A 120 -7.94 21.24 19.11
N LYS A 121 -8.41 22.41 18.66
CA LYS A 121 -7.93 23.75 19.08
C LYS A 121 -9.06 24.79 19.01
N PRO A 122 -9.61 25.22 20.15
CA PRO A 122 -10.54 26.34 20.18
C PRO A 122 -9.87 27.62 19.65
N GLY A 123 -10.42 28.19 18.58
CA GLY A 123 -9.94 29.45 18.01
C GLY A 123 -9.31 29.38 16.61
N ASN A 124 -9.02 28.20 16.08
CA ASN A 124 -8.64 28.06 14.68
C ASN A 124 -9.86 27.65 13.85
N THR A 125 -10.58 28.62 13.39
CA THR A 125 -11.61 28.40 12.37
C THR A 125 -10.94 28.34 11.00
N ILE A 126 -11.26 27.31 10.24
CA ILE A 126 -11.06 27.33 8.78
C ILE A 126 -12.15 28.26 8.21
N SER A 127 -12.14 29.51 8.58
CA SER A 127 -13.00 30.53 8.00
C SER A 127 -12.10 31.56 7.35
N GLY A 128 -11.95 31.40 6.04
CA GLY A 128 -11.40 32.43 5.20
C GLY A 128 -9.87 32.47 5.02
N ASN A 129 -9.10 31.74 5.79
CA ASN A 129 -7.66 31.57 5.53
C ASN A 129 -7.38 30.13 5.11
N ILE A 130 -7.05 29.98 3.88
CA ILE A 130 -6.68 28.76 3.21
C ILE A 130 -5.47 28.16 3.92
N ILE A 131 -5.69 27.17 4.76
CA ILE A 131 -4.61 26.38 5.31
C ILE A 131 -4.09 25.51 4.16
N LYS A 132 -2.89 25.82 3.69
CA LYS A 132 -2.23 24.99 2.70
C LYS A 132 -1.85 23.66 3.35
N VAL A 133 -2.62 22.62 3.06
CA VAL A 133 -2.35 21.26 3.53
C VAL A 133 -1.96 20.41 2.37
N SER A 134 -0.76 19.84 2.42
CA SER A 134 -0.38 18.82 1.45
C SER A 134 -0.90 17.45 1.87
N VAL A 135 -1.49 16.74 0.95
CA VAL A 135 -1.88 15.34 1.12
C VAL A 135 -1.05 14.48 0.19
N ASN A 136 -0.19 13.67 0.77
CA ASN A 136 0.57 12.67 0.03
C ASN A 136 -0.31 11.43 -0.13
N TRP A 137 -0.31 10.86 -1.31
CA TRP A 137 -1.05 9.62 -1.59
C TRP A 137 -0.19 8.59 -2.30
N LEU A 138 -0.52 7.32 -2.10
CA LEU A 138 0.08 6.16 -2.73
C LEU A 138 -1.02 5.23 -3.19
N ALA A 139 -0.95 4.75 -4.42
CA ALA A 139 -1.86 3.76 -4.98
C ALA A 139 -1.07 2.53 -5.43
N LEU A 140 -1.55 1.34 -5.05
CA LEU A 140 -0.95 0.05 -5.33
C LEU A 140 -1.97 -0.83 -6.04
N GLY A 141 -1.63 -1.34 -7.22
CA GLY A 141 -2.54 -2.19 -8.00
C GLY A 141 -1.87 -2.83 -9.21
N ASN A 142 -2.70 -3.35 -10.09
CA ASN A 142 -2.31 -3.98 -11.36
C ASN A 142 -3.01 -3.31 -12.53
#